data_86eadb9d7dabca90c8b98488dbde9999
#
_entry.id   86eadb9d7dabca90c8b98488dbde9999
#
_cell.length_a   1.000
_cell.length_b   1.000
_cell.length_c   1.000
_cell.angle_alpha   90.00
_cell.angle_beta   90.00
_cell.angle_gamma   90.00
#
_symmetry.space_group_name_H-M   'P 1'
#
loop_
_entity.id
_entity.type
_entity.pdbx_description
1 polymer ?
#
loop_
_entity_poly.entity_id
_entity_poly.type
_entity_poly.pdbx_seq_one_letter_code
_entity_poly.pdbx_strand_id
1 'polypeptide(L)'
;MAQNIYDNPAFFEGYAQLPRSVQGLDGAPEWPALKAMLPDLTGKSVVDLGCGYGWFCRAARELGAADVTGVDISEKMLARAGELTADPQIHYQRSDLESLELNENSLDLVYSSLALHYLPALDTLFAKVQLVLKPGGSLVFSMEHPIYTCATRQGWLTDDSGERFWGVNHYQEEGKRVSNWLADGVIKYHRTLGTTLNALIGAGLTISEVNEWGPTQAQIDAWPALAEEAERPMLVLIAARKAQ
;
A
#
# COMPACT_ATOMS: atom_id res chain seq x y z
N MET A 1 13.67 10.48 7.66
CA MET A 1 12.36 11.11 7.34
C MET A 1 12.04 10.78 5.90
N ALA A 2 10.90 10.14 5.67
CA ALA A 2 10.43 9.80 4.34
C ALA A 2 10.21 11.07 3.48
N GLN A 3 10.33 10.93 2.15
CA GLN A 3 10.03 12.03 1.24
C GLN A 3 8.51 12.33 1.26
N ASN A 4 8.13 13.54 1.59
CA ASN A 4 6.74 13.99 1.45
C ASN A 4 6.48 14.52 0.03
N ILE A 5 6.44 13.64 -0.97
CA ILE A 5 6.20 14.03 -2.37
C ILE A 5 4.74 14.46 -2.60
N TYR A 6 3.80 13.98 -1.78
CA TYR A 6 2.37 14.24 -1.93
C TYR A 6 1.97 15.69 -1.62
N ASP A 7 2.82 16.47 -0.94
CA ASP A 7 2.64 17.92 -0.79
C ASP A 7 3.24 18.74 -1.94
N ASN A 8 3.96 18.10 -2.88
CA ASN A 8 4.39 18.77 -4.11
C ASN A 8 3.15 19.09 -4.98
N PRO A 9 2.95 20.34 -5.43
CA PRO A 9 1.75 20.72 -6.16
C PRO A 9 1.49 19.92 -7.44
N ALA A 10 2.51 19.72 -8.27
CA ALA A 10 2.37 18.98 -9.52
C ALA A 10 2.03 17.51 -9.27
N PHE A 11 2.67 16.88 -8.25
CA PHE A 11 2.36 15.52 -7.86
C PHE A 11 0.92 15.41 -7.36
N PHE A 12 0.50 16.30 -6.46
CA PHE A 12 -0.84 16.29 -5.88
C PHE A 12 -1.93 16.46 -6.95
N GLU A 13 -1.74 17.40 -7.90
CA GLU A 13 -2.67 17.62 -9.02
C GLU A 13 -2.77 16.39 -9.93
N GLY A 14 -1.63 15.78 -10.28
CA GLY A 14 -1.61 14.56 -11.08
C GLY A 14 -2.26 13.37 -10.35
N TYR A 15 -1.96 13.23 -9.06
CA TYR A 15 -2.55 12.17 -8.21
C TYR A 15 -4.07 12.30 -8.11
N ALA A 16 -4.59 13.53 -8.00
CA ALA A 16 -6.02 13.80 -7.91
C ALA A 16 -6.82 13.32 -9.13
N GLN A 17 -6.17 13.09 -10.28
CA GLN A 17 -6.81 12.62 -11.52
C GLN A 17 -6.79 11.10 -11.68
N LEU A 18 -6.08 10.37 -10.83
CA LEU A 18 -6.03 8.90 -10.92
C LEU A 18 -7.40 8.28 -10.64
N PRO A 19 -7.76 7.15 -11.28
CA PRO A 19 -9.03 6.46 -11.03
C PRO A 19 -9.28 6.21 -9.53
N ARG A 20 -8.28 5.75 -8.78
CA ARG A 20 -8.38 5.54 -7.33
C ARG A 20 -8.60 6.81 -6.51
N SER A 21 -8.20 7.97 -7.03
CA SER A 21 -8.43 9.26 -6.37
C SER A 21 -9.83 9.80 -6.66
N VAL A 22 -10.37 9.53 -7.86
CA VAL A 22 -11.68 10.01 -8.32
C VAL A 22 -12.80 9.07 -7.89
N GLN A 23 -12.61 7.76 -8.05
CA GLN A 23 -13.61 6.72 -7.84
C GLN A 23 -13.38 5.96 -6.52
N GLY A 24 -12.32 6.30 -5.79
CA GLY A 24 -11.97 5.63 -4.54
C GLY A 24 -11.58 4.18 -4.74
N LEU A 25 -12.10 3.31 -3.87
CA LEU A 25 -11.78 1.89 -3.90
C LEU A 25 -12.30 1.17 -5.16
N ASP A 26 -13.36 1.68 -5.78
CA ASP A 26 -13.87 1.15 -7.06
C ASP A 26 -12.90 1.44 -8.22
N GLY A 27 -12.09 2.49 -8.11
CA GLY A 27 -11.01 2.81 -9.04
C GLY A 27 -9.68 2.11 -8.73
N ALA A 28 -9.66 1.20 -7.75
CA ALA A 28 -8.50 0.39 -7.36
C ALA A 28 -8.77 -1.09 -7.75
N PRO A 29 -8.26 -1.57 -8.90
CA PRO A 29 -8.62 -2.89 -9.41
C PRO A 29 -8.18 -4.04 -8.49
N GLU A 30 -7.18 -3.84 -7.64
CA GLU A 30 -6.73 -4.77 -6.62
C GLU A 30 -7.63 -4.82 -5.38
N TRP A 31 -8.54 -3.86 -5.20
CA TRP A 31 -9.36 -3.76 -3.99
C TRP A 31 -10.19 -5.00 -3.67
N PRO A 32 -10.86 -5.68 -4.62
CA PRO A 32 -11.59 -6.91 -4.31
C PRO A 32 -10.71 -8.00 -3.68
N ALA A 33 -9.47 -8.14 -4.14
CA ALA A 33 -8.51 -9.08 -3.57
C ALA A 33 -8.04 -8.65 -2.18
N LEU A 34 -7.69 -7.37 -1.98
CA LEU A 34 -7.34 -6.84 -0.65
C LEU A 34 -8.50 -6.98 0.34
N LYS A 35 -9.73 -6.69 -0.09
CA LYS A 35 -10.93 -6.82 0.74
C LYS A 35 -11.14 -8.26 1.21
N ALA A 36 -10.86 -9.25 0.35
CA ALA A 36 -10.97 -10.66 0.69
C ALA A 36 -9.95 -11.10 1.76
N MET A 37 -8.82 -10.41 1.88
CA MET A 37 -7.81 -10.67 2.91
C MET A 37 -8.15 -10.06 4.28
N LEU A 38 -9.13 -9.14 4.35
CA LEU A 38 -9.50 -8.48 5.61
C LEU A 38 -10.19 -9.45 6.57
N PRO A 39 -9.91 -9.35 7.88
CA PRO A 39 -10.74 -10.01 8.88
C PRO A 39 -12.14 -9.34 8.97
N ASP A 40 -13.07 -9.95 9.69
CA ASP A 40 -14.29 -9.26 10.11
C ASP A 40 -13.92 -8.01 10.92
N LEU A 41 -14.39 -6.84 10.48
CA LEU A 41 -14.08 -5.55 11.10
C LEU A 41 -15.12 -5.13 12.14
N THR A 42 -16.18 -5.88 12.36
CA THR A 42 -17.25 -5.52 13.29
C THR A 42 -16.71 -5.27 14.70
N GLY A 43 -16.85 -4.04 15.18
CA GLY A 43 -16.39 -3.61 16.50
C GLY A 43 -14.88 -3.49 16.67
N LYS A 44 -14.10 -3.50 15.59
CA LYS A 44 -12.63 -3.50 15.58
C LYS A 44 -12.03 -2.10 15.59
N SER A 45 -10.83 -1.98 16.19
CA SER A 45 -9.97 -0.79 16.11
C SER A 45 -8.98 -0.95 14.97
N VAL A 46 -8.95 0.02 14.06
CA VAL A 46 -8.25 -0.05 12.79
C VAL A 46 -7.32 1.15 12.62
N VAL A 47 -6.12 0.93 12.08
CA VAL A 47 -5.27 2.01 11.56
C VAL A 47 -4.99 1.80 10.07
N ASP A 48 -5.03 2.89 9.30
CA ASP A 48 -4.64 2.95 7.88
C ASP A 48 -3.33 3.75 7.75
N LEU A 49 -2.25 3.07 7.41
CA LEU A 49 -0.91 3.65 7.29
C LEU A 49 -0.65 4.14 5.86
N GLY A 50 -0.57 5.45 5.68
CA GLY A 50 -0.53 6.10 4.38
C GLY A 50 -1.93 6.22 3.79
N CYS A 51 -2.87 6.74 4.59
CA CYS A 51 -4.30 6.71 4.28
C CYS A 51 -4.74 7.60 3.10
N GLY A 52 -3.88 8.52 2.63
CA GLY A 52 -4.19 9.42 1.54
C GLY A 52 -5.51 10.17 1.76
N TYR A 53 -6.46 10.04 0.84
CA TYR A 53 -7.80 10.66 0.93
C TYR A 53 -8.78 9.91 1.88
N GLY A 54 -8.31 8.94 2.66
CA GLY A 54 -9.12 8.22 3.65
C GLY A 54 -10.17 7.28 3.06
N TRP A 55 -9.98 6.78 1.85
CA TRP A 55 -10.93 5.87 1.21
C TRP A 55 -11.12 4.59 2.00
N PHE A 56 -10.02 3.95 2.43
CA PHE A 56 -10.12 2.75 3.26
C PHE A 56 -10.66 3.07 4.65
N CYS A 57 -10.31 4.22 5.24
CA CYS A 57 -10.86 4.60 6.54
C CYS A 57 -12.38 4.61 6.55
N ARG A 58 -13.01 5.21 5.52
CA ARG A 58 -14.47 5.21 5.38
C ARG A 58 -15.03 3.81 5.11
N ALA A 59 -14.39 3.04 4.22
CA ALA A 59 -14.81 1.67 3.94
C ALA A 59 -14.70 0.76 5.18
N ALA A 60 -13.68 0.92 6.02
CA ALA A 60 -13.54 0.17 7.26
C ALA A 60 -14.70 0.44 8.22
N ARG A 61 -15.17 1.69 8.31
CA ARG A 61 -16.37 2.03 9.07
C ARG A 61 -17.64 1.42 8.49
N GLU A 62 -17.79 1.44 7.18
CA GLU A 62 -18.90 0.77 6.48
C GLU A 62 -18.89 -0.75 6.70
N LEU A 63 -17.70 -1.35 6.87
CA LEU A 63 -17.50 -2.75 7.22
C LEU A 63 -17.64 -3.03 8.73
N GLY A 64 -18.04 -2.03 9.54
CA GLY A 64 -18.38 -2.20 10.94
C GLY A 64 -17.26 -1.92 11.96
N ALA A 65 -16.12 -1.38 11.54
CA ALA A 65 -15.05 -1.01 12.48
C ALA A 65 -15.58 -0.01 13.54
N ALA A 66 -15.18 -0.15 14.80
CA ALA A 66 -15.63 0.71 15.90
C ALA A 66 -14.97 2.09 15.83
N ASP A 67 -13.67 2.11 15.57
CA ASP A 67 -12.87 3.32 15.38
C ASP A 67 -11.81 3.10 14.32
N VAL A 68 -11.47 4.16 13.60
CA VAL A 68 -10.47 4.12 12.54
C VAL A 68 -9.55 5.33 12.65
N THR A 69 -8.25 5.08 12.65
CA THR A 69 -7.24 6.14 12.55
C THR A 69 -6.57 6.07 11.18
N GLY A 70 -6.65 7.16 10.41
CA GLY A 70 -5.88 7.33 9.18
C GLY A 70 -4.62 8.13 9.45
N VAL A 71 -3.47 7.58 9.07
CA VAL A 71 -2.15 8.25 9.24
C VAL A 71 -1.57 8.55 7.88
N ASP A 72 -1.13 9.79 7.67
CA ASP A 72 -0.39 10.20 6.47
C ASP A 72 0.62 11.29 6.80
N ILE A 73 1.70 11.38 6.02
CA ILE A 73 2.70 12.43 6.15
C ILE A 73 2.26 13.74 5.48
N SER A 74 1.39 13.63 4.47
CA SER A 74 0.93 14.75 3.64
C SER A 74 -0.21 15.52 4.31
N GLU A 75 0.00 16.80 4.52
CA GLU A 75 -1.04 17.71 5.01
C GLU A 75 -2.17 17.87 3.99
N LYS A 76 -1.85 17.94 2.70
CA LYS A 76 -2.84 18.06 1.63
C LYS A 76 -3.73 16.83 1.52
N MET A 77 -3.15 15.63 1.67
CA MET A 77 -3.92 14.37 1.68
C MET A 77 -4.90 14.35 2.85
N LEU A 78 -4.44 14.67 4.06
CA LEU A 78 -5.29 14.68 5.24
C LEU A 78 -6.37 15.77 5.22
N ALA A 79 -6.05 16.95 4.69
CA ALA A 79 -7.06 18.00 4.49
C ALA A 79 -8.19 17.49 3.58
N ARG A 80 -7.83 16.85 2.45
CA ARG A 80 -8.82 16.26 1.53
C ARG A 80 -9.59 15.11 2.17
N ALA A 81 -8.93 14.25 2.94
CA ALA A 81 -9.59 13.19 3.70
C ALA A 81 -10.63 13.75 4.67
N GLY A 82 -10.28 14.79 5.41
CA GLY A 82 -11.19 15.47 6.34
C GLY A 82 -12.40 16.09 5.65
N GLU A 83 -12.21 16.75 4.49
CA GLU A 83 -13.32 17.29 3.68
C GLU A 83 -14.33 16.21 3.23
N LEU A 84 -13.84 15.01 2.96
CA LEU A 84 -14.63 13.89 2.45
C LEU A 84 -15.25 13.02 3.55
N THR A 85 -14.96 13.30 4.83
CA THR A 85 -15.33 12.44 5.95
C THR A 85 -16.22 13.18 6.94
N ALA A 86 -17.42 12.63 7.17
CA ALA A 86 -18.36 13.15 8.17
C ALA A 86 -18.48 12.24 9.43
N ASP A 87 -17.89 11.03 9.40
CA ASP A 87 -17.97 10.07 10.52
C ASP A 87 -17.02 10.49 11.67
N PRO A 88 -17.54 10.78 12.89
CA PRO A 88 -16.74 11.21 14.03
C PRO A 88 -15.84 10.10 14.61
N GLN A 89 -16.01 8.85 14.19
CA GLN A 89 -15.16 7.72 14.59
C GLN A 89 -13.97 7.51 13.66
N ILE A 90 -13.78 8.40 12.67
CA ILE A 90 -12.59 8.42 11.84
C ILE A 90 -11.71 9.60 12.27
N HIS A 91 -10.49 9.30 12.69
CA HIS A 91 -9.51 10.28 13.12
C HIS A 91 -8.35 10.32 12.13
N TYR A 92 -7.94 11.51 11.71
CA TYR A 92 -6.77 11.69 10.84
C TYR A 92 -5.61 12.27 11.62
N GLN A 93 -4.44 11.62 11.51
CA GLN A 93 -3.22 12.02 12.20
C GLN A 93 -2.09 12.25 11.18
N ARG A 94 -1.50 13.43 11.21
CA ARG A 94 -0.27 13.70 10.45
C ARG A 94 0.94 13.10 11.17
N SER A 95 1.58 12.12 10.56
CA SER A 95 2.81 11.51 11.09
C SER A 95 3.63 10.86 9.99
N ASP A 96 4.95 10.89 10.15
CA ASP A 96 5.87 10.04 9.39
C ASP A 96 5.83 8.62 9.96
N LEU A 97 5.60 7.62 9.12
CA LEU A 97 5.51 6.21 9.54
C LEU A 97 6.83 5.70 10.17
N GLU A 98 7.97 6.29 9.84
CA GLU A 98 9.24 5.95 10.47
C GLU A 98 9.28 6.33 11.96
N SER A 99 8.60 7.41 12.35
CA SER A 99 8.53 7.92 13.73
C SER A 99 7.16 7.72 14.40
N LEU A 100 6.23 7.03 13.73
CA LEU A 100 4.88 6.80 14.26
C LEU A 100 4.93 6.06 15.60
N GLU A 101 4.22 6.61 16.58
CA GLU A 101 3.99 6.02 17.89
C GLU A 101 2.50 5.67 18.03
N LEU A 102 2.23 4.43 18.38
CA LEU A 102 0.90 3.89 18.64
C LEU A 102 0.96 3.05 19.91
N ASN A 103 -0.15 2.94 20.61
CA ASN A 103 -0.23 2.16 21.83
C ASN A 103 -0.07 0.66 21.55
N GLU A 104 0.69 -0.03 22.39
CA GLU A 104 0.85 -1.49 22.30
C GLU A 104 -0.49 -2.21 22.52
N ASN A 105 -0.67 -3.34 21.80
CA ASN A 105 -1.85 -4.21 21.90
C ASN A 105 -3.20 -3.46 21.81
N SER A 106 -3.27 -2.43 20.98
CA SER A 106 -4.45 -1.57 20.85
C SER A 106 -5.26 -1.80 19.59
N LEU A 107 -4.66 -2.38 18.55
CA LEU A 107 -5.24 -2.48 17.22
C LEU A 107 -5.62 -3.92 16.86
N ASP A 108 -6.77 -4.08 16.23
CA ASP A 108 -7.22 -5.35 15.66
C ASP A 108 -6.74 -5.50 14.22
N LEU A 109 -6.64 -4.38 13.47
CA LEU A 109 -6.13 -4.36 12.10
C LEU A 109 -5.18 -3.17 11.91
N VAL A 110 -4.03 -3.44 11.32
CA VAL A 110 -3.17 -2.47 10.63
C VAL A 110 -3.34 -2.69 9.13
N TYR A 111 -3.74 -1.65 8.42
CA TYR A 111 -3.89 -1.68 6.97
C TYR A 111 -2.94 -0.68 6.32
N SER A 112 -2.49 -0.96 5.10
CA SER A 112 -1.73 -0.01 4.28
C SER A 112 -1.88 -0.33 2.80
N SER A 113 -2.20 0.65 1.97
CA SER A 113 -2.27 0.46 0.52
C SER A 113 -1.30 1.38 -0.19
N LEU A 114 -0.34 0.80 -0.90
CA LEU A 114 0.63 1.49 -1.76
C LEU A 114 1.44 2.60 -1.07
N ALA A 115 1.74 2.44 0.22
CA ALA A 115 2.55 3.38 0.99
C ALA A 115 3.92 2.80 1.42
N LEU A 116 4.01 1.50 1.68
CA LEU A 116 5.18 0.91 2.32
C LEU A 116 6.45 0.90 1.46
N HIS A 117 6.32 0.94 0.14
CA HIS A 117 7.48 1.03 -0.75
C HIS A 117 8.18 2.40 -0.73
N TYR A 118 7.61 3.41 -0.07
CA TYR A 118 8.28 4.69 0.19
C TYR A 118 9.19 4.68 1.44
N LEU A 119 9.15 3.63 2.25
CA LEU A 119 9.90 3.55 3.50
C LEU A 119 11.24 2.85 3.34
N PRO A 120 12.33 3.41 3.90
CA PRO A 120 13.66 2.79 3.84
C PRO A 120 13.81 1.56 4.74
N ALA A 121 13.06 1.45 5.84
CA ALA A 121 13.20 0.41 6.86
C ALA A 121 11.86 -0.28 7.18
N LEU A 122 11.49 -1.30 6.41
CA LEU A 122 10.26 -2.08 6.64
C LEU A 122 10.35 -2.98 7.88
N ASP A 123 11.53 -3.49 8.20
CA ASP A 123 11.78 -4.30 9.38
C ASP A 123 11.42 -3.55 10.68
N THR A 124 11.84 -2.30 10.78
CA THR A 124 11.49 -1.42 11.90
C THR A 124 9.99 -1.16 11.97
N LEU A 125 9.33 -0.91 10.83
CA LEU A 125 7.88 -0.73 10.81
C LEU A 125 7.14 -2.01 11.22
N PHE A 126 7.53 -3.17 10.69
CA PHE A 126 6.86 -4.43 11.01
C PHE A 126 7.04 -4.83 12.48
N ALA A 127 8.20 -4.53 13.07
CA ALA A 127 8.40 -4.70 14.52
C ALA A 127 7.43 -3.80 15.33
N LYS A 128 7.23 -2.54 14.94
CA LYS A 128 6.22 -1.66 15.55
C LYS A 128 4.80 -2.19 15.34
N VAL A 129 4.47 -2.65 14.14
CA VAL A 129 3.16 -3.24 13.83
C VAL A 129 2.88 -4.44 14.73
N GLN A 130 3.88 -5.31 14.93
CA GLN A 130 3.73 -6.45 15.83
C GLN A 130 3.43 -6.04 17.28
N LEU A 131 4.07 -4.98 17.77
CA LEU A 131 3.83 -4.46 19.13
C LEU A 131 2.42 -3.87 19.28
N VAL A 132 1.93 -3.11 18.31
CA VAL A 132 0.64 -2.41 18.42
C VAL A 132 -0.57 -3.31 18.14
N LEU A 133 -0.39 -4.38 17.39
CA LEU A 133 -1.45 -5.36 17.17
C LEU A 133 -1.80 -6.09 18.47
N LYS A 134 -3.08 -6.28 18.73
CA LYS A 134 -3.58 -7.20 19.75
C LYS A 134 -3.19 -8.64 19.40
N PRO A 135 -3.09 -9.56 20.37
CA PRO A 135 -2.98 -10.99 20.06
C PRO A 135 -4.08 -11.42 19.07
N GLY A 136 -3.70 -12.10 17.99
CA GLY A 136 -4.60 -12.46 16.89
C GLY A 136 -4.95 -11.34 15.91
N GLY A 137 -4.45 -10.13 16.14
CA GLY A 137 -4.63 -8.98 15.21
C GLY A 137 -3.92 -9.18 13.88
N SER A 138 -4.36 -8.47 12.86
CA SER A 138 -3.93 -8.65 11.47
C SER A 138 -3.23 -7.43 10.92
N LEU A 139 -2.26 -7.66 10.04
CA LEU A 139 -1.68 -6.70 9.11
C LEU A 139 -2.10 -7.11 7.70
N VAL A 140 -2.70 -6.18 6.94
CA VAL A 140 -3.03 -6.37 5.52
C VAL A 140 -2.50 -5.18 4.74
N PHE A 141 -1.70 -5.42 3.72
CA PHE A 141 -1.13 -4.33 2.93
C PHE A 141 -0.91 -4.69 1.47
N SER A 142 -0.81 -3.66 0.65
CA SER A 142 -0.29 -3.74 -0.72
C SER A 142 0.92 -2.83 -0.89
N MET A 143 1.82 -3.25 -1.77
CA MET A 143 2.96 -2.45 -2.20
C MET A 143 3.31 -2.76 -3.66
N GLU A 144 4.11 -1.90 -4.28
CA GLU A 144 4.63 -2.21 -5.61
C GLU A 144 5.45 -3.51 -5.57
N HIS A 145 5.20 -4.37 -6.56
CA HIS A 145 5.88 -5.65 -6.68
C HIS A 145 7.38 -5.48 -6.99
N PRO A 146 8.27 -6.31 -6.45
CA PRO A 146 9.70 -6.24 -6.75
C PRO A 146 10.07 -6.31 -8.24
N ILE A 147 9.34 -7.06 -9.05
CA ILE A 147 9.53 -7.08 -10.52
C ILE A 147 9.31 -5.69 -11.12
N TYR A 148 8.37 -4.91 -10.57
CA TYR A 148 8.10 -3.55 -11.03
C TYR A 148 9.17 -2.55 -10.55
N THR A 149 9.63 -2.68 -9.30
CA THR A 149 10.55 -1.71 -8.69
C THR A 149 12.03 -1.97 -8.94
N CYS A 150 12.43 -3.18 -9.37
CA CYS A 150 13.85 -3.55 -9.49
C CYS A 150 14.59 -2.76 -10.57
N ALA A 151 13.98 -2.57 -11.73
CA ALA A 151 14.61 -1.93 -12.86
C ALA A 151 14.91 -0.46 -12.59
N THR A 152 16.14 -0.04 -12.88
CA THR A 152 16.52 1.39 -12.83
C THR A 152 15.86 2.20 -13.95
N ARG A 153 15.48 1.53 -15.03
CA ARG A 153 14.69 2.09 -16.14
C ARG A 153 13.49 1.17 -16.36
N GLN A 154 12.38 1.56 -15.79
CA GLN A 154 11.11 0.86 -15.95
C GLN A 154 10.53 1.08 -17.35
N GLY A 155 9.93 0.06 -17.93
CA GLY A 155 9.24 0.15 -19.21
C GLY A 155 9.23 -1.19 -19.95
N TRP A 156 8.29 -1.28 -20.89
CA TRP A 156 8.23 -2.36 -21.85
C TRP A 156 9.34 -2.24 -22.88
N LEU A 157 9.94 -3.34 -23.21
CA LEU A 157 10.92 -3.50 -24.28
C LEU A 157 10.29 -4.29 -25.43
N THR A 158 10.82 -4.12 -26.64
CA THR A 158 10.41 -4.89 -27.81
C THR A 158 11.68 -5.53 -28.38
N ASP A 159 11.64 -6.82 -28.62
CA ASP A 159 12.73 -7.53 -29.26
C ASP A 159 12.70 -7.43 -30.79
N ASP A 160 13.67 -8.07 -31.44
CA ASP A 160 13.79 -8.05 -32.91
C ASP A 160 12.64 -8.78 -33.63
N SER A 161 11.89 -9.64 -32.92
CA SER A 161 10.69 -10.30 -33.45
C SER A 161 9.41 -9.47 -33.34
N GLY A 162 9.46 -8.36 -32.60
CA GLY A 162 8.32 -7.52 -32.29
C GLY A 162 7.58 -7.92 -30.99
N GLU A 163 8.09 -8.92 -30.27
CA GLU A 163 7.53 -9.33 -28.98
C GLU A 163 7.83 -8.31 -27.90
N ARG A 164 6.81 -7.92 -27.14
CA ARG A 164 6.96 -7.03 -25.97
C ARG A 164 7.22 -7.84 -24.72
N PHE A 165 8.15 -7.38 -23.91
CA PHE A 165 8.47 -7.98 -22.63
C PHE A 165 8.87 -6.94 -21.60
N TRP A 166 8.69 -7.26 -20.31
CA TRP A 166 9.14 -6.40 -19.22
C TRP A 166 10.57 -6.76 -18.83
N GLY A 167 11.49 -5.77 -18.92
CA GLY A 167 12.90 -5.96 -18.59
C GLY A 167 13.10 -6.03 -17.07
N VAL A 168 13.69 -7.12 -16.60
CA VAL A 168 14.10 -7.30 -15.20
C VAL A 168 15.60 -7.22 -15.09
N ASN A 169 16.11 -6.24 -14.33
CA ASN A 169 17.51 -6.13 -13.98
C ASN A 169 17.65 -5.59 -12.55
N HIS A 170 18.84 -5.69 -11.96
CA HIS A 170 19.15 -5.20 -10.62
C HIS A 170 18.21 -5.74 -9.52
N TYR A 171 17.59 -6.89 -9.71
CA TYR A 171 16.62 -7.46 -8.76
C TYR A 171 17.25 -7.75 -7.38
N GLN A 172 18.53 -8.14 -7.33
CA GLN A 172 19.27 -8.39 -6.08
C GLN A 172 19.89 -7.12 -5.48
N GLU A 173 19.90 -6.03 -6.21
CA GLU A 173 20.43 -4.75 -5.73
C GLU A 173 19.33 -3.96 -5.04
N GLU A 174 19.14 -4.20 -3.76
CA GLU A 174 18.12 -3.53 -2.95
C GLU A 174 18.48 -2.08 -2.64
N GLY A 175 17.47 -1.29 -2.27
CA GLY A 175 17.64 0.07 -1.80
C GLY A 175 16.91 1.11 -2.64
N LYS A 176 17.38 2.33 -2.56
CA LYS A 176 16.73 3.51 -3.15
C LYS A 176 16.61 3.39 -4.68
N ARG A 177 15.42 3.71 -5.17
CA ARG A 177 15.10 3.97 -6.57
C ARG A 177 14.54 5.38 -6.71
N VAL A 178 14.82 6.00 -7.82
CA VAL A 178 14.27 7.31 -8.17
C VAL A 178 13.50 7.16 -9.47
N SER A 179 12.26 7.56 -9.48
CA SER A 179 11.38 7.52 -10.65
C SER A 179 10.76 8.88 -10.92
N ASN A 180 10.33 9.09 -12.16
CA ASN A 180 9.60 10.28 -12.57
C ASN A 180 8.14 9.88 -12.84
N TRP A 181 7.38 9.75 -11.76
CA TRP A 181 5.97 9.41 -11.80
C TRP A 181 5.16 10.56 -11.21
N LEU A 182 4.28 11.17 -11.99
CA LEU A 182 3.52 12.39 -11.67
C LEU A 182 4.38 13.64 -11.37
N ALA A 183 5.60 13.47 -10.88
CA ALA A 183 6.62 14.50 -10.68
C ALA A 183 8.01 13.86 -10.75
N ASP A 184 9.02 14.70 -10.93
CA ASP A 184 10.41 14.26 -10.95
C ASP A 184 10.92 13.93 -9.54
N GLY A 185 11.80 12.94 -9.48
CA GLY A 185 12.54 12.64 -8.26
C GLY A 185 11.75 11.91 -7.17
N VAL A 186 10.72 11.13 -7.52
CA VAL A 186 9.97 10.30 -6.58
C VAL A 186 10.86 9.17 -6.08
N ILE A 187 11.07 9.12 -4.77
CA ILE A 187 11.91 8.13 -4.10
C ILE A 187 11.06 6.95 -3.67
N LYS A 188 11.47 5.75 -4.08
CA LYS A 188 10.93 4.47 -3.62
C LYS A 188 12.08 3.56 -3.20
N TYR A 189 11.78 2.49 -2.49
CA TYR A 189 12.79 1.54 -2.05
C TYR A 189 12.46 0.15 -2.58
N HIS A 190 13.31 -0.32 -3.48
CA HIS A 190 13.24 -1.69 -3.97
C HIS A 190 13.75 -2.67 -2.92
N ARG A 191 13.02 -3.76 -2.73
CA ARG A 191 13.39 -4.94 -1.95
C ARG A 191 12.97 -6.17 -2.71
N THR A 192 13.71 -7.25 -2.58
CA THR A 192 13.26 -8.55 -3.10
C THR A 192 11.99 -8.99 -2.35
N LEU A 193 11.19 -9.84 -2.97
CA LEU A 193 10.04 -10.44 -2.27
C LEU A 193 10.51 -11.21 -1.02
N GLY A 194 11.62 -11.94 -1.15
CA GLY A 194 12.24 -12.67 -0.04
C GLY A 194 12.58 -11.76 1.14
N THR A 195 13.18 -10.60 0.91
CA THR A 195 13.51 -9.63 1.98
C THR A 195 12.24 -9.11 2.67
N THR A 196 11.19 -8.79 1.90
CA THR A 196 9.91 -8.32 2.46
C THR A 196 9.26 -9.39 3.34
N LEU A 197 9.19 -10.64 2.86
CA LEU A 197 8.60 -11.75 3.62
C LEU A 197 9.42 -12.07 4.88
N ASN A 198 10.75 -12.10 4.77
CA ASN A 198 11.63 -12.35 5.91
C ASN A 198 11.58 -11.23 6.96
N ALA A 199 11.33 -9.98 6.56
CA ALA A 199 11.13 -8.89 7.52
C ALA A 199 9.85 -9.08 8.36
N LEU A 200 8.76 -9.58 7.76
CA LEU A 200 7.54 -9.97 8.51
C LEU A 200 7.81 -11.13 9.48
N ILE A 201 8.47 -12.19 9.00
CA ILE A 201 8.83 -13.35 9.82
C ILE A 201 9.75 -12.92 10.97
N GLY A 202 10.77 -12.10 10.68
CA GLY A 202 11.70 -11.58 11.68
C GLY A 202 11.04 -10.70 12.75
N ALA A 203 9.96 -10.00 12.39
CA ALA A 203 9.13 -9.25 13.33
C ALA A 203 8.20 -10.14 14.18
N GLY A 204 8.15 -11.45 13.96
CA GLY A 204 7.27 -12.38 14.68
C GLY A 204 5.82 -12.40 14.18
N LEU A 205 5.59 -11.92 12.96
CA LEU A 205 4.29 -12.01 12.28
C LEU A 205 4.20 -13.31 11.46
N THR A 206 3.07 -13.98 11.53
CA THR A 206 2.78 -15.16 10.72
C THR A 206 2.09 -14.74 9.43
N ILE A 207 2.74 -14.95 8.30
CA ILE A 207 2.17 -14.67 6.98
C ILE A 207 1.02 -15.65 6.74
N SER A 208 -0.16 -15.14 6.45
CA SER A 208 -1.36 -15.94 6.16
C SER A 208 -1.67 -16.01 4.67
N GLU A 209 -1.31 -14.98 3.91
CA GLU A 209 -1.54 -14.94 2.47
C GLU A 209 -0.53 -14.03 1.77
N VAL A 210 -0.11 -14.43 0.57
CA VAL A 210 0.66 -13.61 -0.37
C VAL A 210 0.00 -13.72 -1.73
N ASN A 211 -0.36 -12.60 -2.33
CA ASN A 211 -0.98 -12.52 -3.64
C ASN A 211 -0.15 -11.57 -4.53
N GLU A 212 0.56 -12.13 -5.50
CA GLU A 212 1.18 -11.37 -6.59
C GLU A 212 0.07 -11.03 -7.57
N TRP A 213 -0.55 -9.85 -7.36
CA TRP A 213 -1.83 -9.51 -7.95
C TRP A 213 -1.77 -9.41 -9.47
N GLY A 214 -2.75 -10.05 -10.11
CA GLY A 214 -3.07 -9.91 -11.52
C GLY A 214 -4.58 -9.76 -11.71
N PRO A 215 -5.02 -9.09 -12.79
CA PRO A 215 -6.43 -8.87 -13.06
C PRO A 215 -7.13 -10.16 -13.48
N THR A 216 -8.41 -10.27 -13.16
CA THR A 216 -9.31 -11.28 -13.73
C THR A 216 -9.65 -10.93 -15.18
N GLN A 217 -10.10 -11.93 -15.98
CA GLN A 217 -10.55 -11.67 -17.35
C GLN A 217 -11.67 -10.62 -17.39
N ALA A 218 -12.63 -10.67 -16.47
CA ALA A 218 -13.70 -9.67 -16.38
C ALA A 218 -13.19 -8.24 -16.15
N GLN A 219 -12.12 -8.08 -15.38
CA GLN A 219 -11.47 -6.78 -15.18
C GLN A 219 -10.74 -6.31 -16.45
N ILE A 220 -10.09 -7.21 -17.18
CA ILE A 220 -9.44 -6.89 -18.46
C ILE A 220 -10.50 -6.50 -19.51
N ASP A 221 -11.62 -7.20 -19.57
CA ASP A 221 -12.72 -6.90 -20.49
C ASP A 221 -13.32 -5.51 -20.20
N ALA A 222 -13.44 -5.15 -18.93
CA ALA A 222 -13.95 -3.83 -18.51
C ALA A 222 -12.90 -2.71 -18.65
N TRP A 223 -11.62 -3.04 -18.46
CA TRP A 223 -10.50 -2.10 -18.52
C TRP A 223 -9.29 -2.75 -19.22
N PRO A 224 -9.21 -2.71 -20.55
CA PRO A 224 -8.19 -3.41 -21.34
C PRO A 224 -6.73 -3.09 -20.99
N ALA A 225 -6.46 -1.89 -20.48
CA ALA A 225 -5.12 -1.53 -20.03
C ALA A 225 -4.58 -2.42 -18.91
N LEU A 226 -5.44 -3.10 -18.17
CA LEU A 226 -5.02 -4.04 -17.11
C LEU A 226 -4.40 -5.34 -17.67
N ALA A 227 -4.49 -5.62 -18.96
CA ALA A 227 -3.88 -6.81 -19.54
C ALA A 227 -2.36 -6.87 -19.30
N GLU A 228 -1.69 -5.72 -19.23
CA GLU A 228 -0.26 -5.64 -18.91
C GLU A 228 0.08 -6.21 -17.51
N GLU A 229 -0.84 -6.13 -16.57
CA GLU A 229 -0.64 -6.64 -15.21
C GLU A 229 -0.76 -8.17 -15.12
N ALA A 230 -1.38 -8.81 -16.11
CA ALA A 230 -1.39 -10.28 -16.22
C ALA A 230 -0.03 -10.85 -16.65
N GLU A 231 0.76 -10.06 -17.38
CA GLU A 231 2.11 -10.46 -17.82
C GLU A 231 3.19 -10.08 -16.80
N ARG A 232 2.95 -9.00 -16.07
CA ARG A 232 3.88 -8.44 -15.09
C ARG A 232 3.10 -7.90 -13.90
N PRO A 233 3.10 -8.57 -12.75
CA PRO A 233 2.42 -8.05 -11.57
C PRO A 233 3.05 -6.72 -11.13
N MET A 234 2.23 -5.66 -11.09
CA MET A 234 2.67 -4.37 -10.56
C MET A 234 2.61 -4.33 -9.03
N LEU A 235 1.73 -5.14 -8.45
CA LEU A 235 1.43 -5.12 -7.02
C LEU A 235 1.62 -6.49 -6.38
N VAL A 236 2.05 -6.47 -5.12
CA VAL A 236 1.97 -7.61 -4.21
C VAL A 236 1.11 -7.23 -3.01
N LEU A 237 0.17 -8.11 -2.66
CA LEU A 237 -0.72 -7.99 -1.52
C LEU A 237 -0.32 -9.04 -0.49
N ILE A 238 -0.22 -8.64 0.77
CA ILE A 238 0.22 -9.54 1.83
C ILE A 238 -0.68 -9.37 3.06
N ALA A 239 -1.10 -10.50 3.62
CA ALA A 239 -1.74 -10.58 4.92
C ALA A 239 -0.86 -11.35 5.90
N ALA A 240 -0.74 -10.82 7.12
CA ALA A 240 0.00 -11.46 8.21
C ALA A 240 -0.75 -11.25 9.54
N ARG A 241 -0.43 -12.05 10.56
CA ARG A 241 -1.09 -12.01 11.87
C ARG A 241 -0.09 -12.07 13.00
N LYS A 242 -0.38 -11.36 14.09
CA LYS A 242 0.26 -11.58 15.38
C LYS A 242 -0.28 -12.87 16.00
N ALA A 243 0.59 -13.69 16.57
CA ALA A 243 0.18 -14.87 17.32
C ALA A 243 -0.82 -14.52 18.46
N GLN A 244 -1.64 -15.50 18.83
CA GLN A 244 -2.57 -15.36 19.97
C GLN A 244 -1.82 -15.37 21.29
#